data_dace14f673b2b10a2ce097a0e8b96af5
#
_entry.id   dace14f673b2b10a2ce097a0e8b96af5
#
_cell.length_a   1.000
_cell.length_b   1.000
_cell.length_c   1.000
_cell.angle_alpha   90.00
_cell.angle_beta   90.00
_cell.angle_gamma   90.00
#
_symmetry.space_group_name_H-M   'P 1'
#
loop_
_entity.id
_entity.type
_entity.pdbx_description
1 polymer ?
#
loop_
_entity_poly.entity_id
_entity_poly.type
_entity_poly.pdbx_seq_one_letter_code
_entity_poly.pdbx_strand_id
1 'polypeptide(L)'
;MKIIVWFSVLMMVFFGYSCTSGKGDGIRYIFFLIGDGMGNGQVTGTQFYRAELDGRIGLDSLSFTGFPVVNMMSTYSAFNAITCSAAAGTALATGTRTSNGTIGKDAIHSKDVYSIAVKAKEKGLSVGITTSVSIDHATPAVFYAHQSSRSMYYEIAMDAVKAGFDLYA
;
A
#
# COMPACT_ATOMS: atom_id res chain seq x y z
N MET A 1 16.27 50.99 37.14
CA MET A 1 16.98 49.84 36.50
C MET A 1 16.50 48.46 36.96
N LYS A 2 16.01 48.26 38.18
CA LYS A 2 15.56 46.96 38.69
C LYS A 2 14.18 46.49 38.15
N ILE A 3 13.28 47.38 37.78
CA ILE A 3 11.92 47.10 37.30
C ILE A 3 11.96 46.57 35.83
N ILE A 4 12.87 47.05 34.99
CA ILE A 4 12.98 46.64 33.60
C ILE A 4 13.49 45.19 33.47
N VAL A 5 14.37 44.76 34.38
CA VAL A 5 14.90 43.39 34.40
C VAL A 5 13.80 42.37 34.76
N TRP A 6 12.88 42.71 35.66
CA TRP A 6 11.76 41.83 36.03
C TRP A 6 10.73 41.68 34.91
N PHE A 7 10.50 42.73 34.13
CA PHE A 7 9.60 42.67 32.98
C PHE A 7 10.18 41.80 31.85
N SER A 8 11.51 41.85 31.62
CA SER A 8 12.18 41.01 30.61
C SER A 8 12.18 39.52 30.99
N VAL A 9 12.36 39.20 32.27
CA VAL A 9 12.32 37.83 32.77
C VAL A 9 10.88 37.28 32.72
N LEU A 10 9.87 38.08 33.06
CA LEU A 10 8.47 37.68 32.96
C LEU A 10 8.03 37.45 31.52
N MET A 11 8.53 38.26 30.56
CA MET A 11 8.24 38.08 29.13
C MET A 11 8.92 36.86 28.54
N MET A 12 10.10 36.44 29.02
CA MET A 12 10.74 35.17 28.59
C MET A 12 10.03 33.92 29.12
N VAL A 13 9.36 33.99 30.26
CA VAL A 13 8.60 32.86 30.81
C VAL A 13 7.30 32.61 30.02
N PHE A 14 6.71 33.66 29.40
CA PHE A 14 5.50 33.50 28.56
C PHE A 14 5.77 33.02 27.14
N PHE A 15 7.01 33.17 26.64
CA PHE A 15 7.37 32.65 25.32
C PHE A 15 7.81 31.16 25.32
N GLY A 16 7.98 30.53 26.50
CA GLY A 16 8.39 29.14 26.66
C GLY A 16 7.24 28.11 26.60
N TYR A 17 5.99 28.54 26.47
CA TYR A 17 4.83 27.59 26.47
C TYR A 17 4.06 27.55 25.15
N SER A 18 4.73 27.66 24.02
CA SER A 18 4.06 27.50 22.73
C SER A 18 4.80 26.51 21.84
N CYS A 19 4.96 25.30 22.35
CA CYS A 19 5.12 24.10 21.55
C CYS A 19 4.53 22.90 22.29
N THR A 20 3.24 22.97 22.61
CA THR A 20 2.48 21.73 22.59
C THR A 20 2.38 21.36 21.13
N SER A 21 3.27 20.49 20.66
CA SER A 21 2.99 19.69 19.48
C SER A 21 1.66 19.01 19.77
N GLY A 22 0.58 19.60 19.27
CA GLY A 22 -0.67 18.88 19.17
C GLY A 22 -0.30 17.56 18.50
N LYS A 23 -0.48 16.45 19.20
CA LYS A 23 -0.58 15.16 18.54
C LYS A 23 -1.75 15.37 17.58
N GLY A 24 -1.46 15.78 16.35
CA GLY A 24 -2.42 15.75 15.29
C GLY A 24 -2.97 14.33 15.30
N ASP A 25 -4.26 14.17 15.11
CA ASP A 25 -4.85 12.87 14.85
C ASP A 25 -4.25 12.33 13.56
N GLY A 26 -3.01 11.85 13.63
CA GLY A 26 -2.30 11.23 12.53
C GLY A 26 -3.04 10.00 12.05
N ILE A 27 -2.83 9.63 10.80
CA ILE A 27 -3.37 8.39 10.23
C ILE A 27 -2.95 7.24 11.14
N ARG A 28 -3.93 6.53 11.71
CA ARG A 28 -3.71 5.39 12.62
C ARG A 28 -3.74 4.07 11.91
N TYR A 29 -4.53 3.96 10.84
CA TYR A 29 -4.74 2.74 10.06
C TYR A 29 -4.69 3.06 8.57
N ILE A 30 -4.04 2.17 7.81
CA ILE A 30 -4.03 2.20 6.34
C ILE A 30 -4.50 0.83 5.87
N PHE A 31 -5.57 0.80 5.07
CA PHE A 31 -6.05 -0.40 4.39
C PHE A 31 -5.73 -0.26 2.91
N PHE A 32 -4.88 -1.15 2.39
CA PHE A 32 -4.52 -1.18 0.99
C PHE A 32 -5.19 -2.39 0.33
N LEU A 33 -6.24 -2.14 -0.44
CA LEU A 33 -7.09 -3.15 -1.05
C LEU A 33 -6.75 -3.31 -2.53
N ILE A 34 -6.46 -4.52 -2.97
CA ILE A 34 -6.09 -4.85 -4.35
C ILE A 34 -7.13 -5.78 -4.94
N GLY A 35 -7.78 -5.35 -6.00
CA GLY A 35 -8.58 -6.22 -6.87
C GLY A 35 -7.70 -6.74 -8.01
N ASP A 36 -7.16 -7.96 -7.86
CA ASP A 36 -6.30 -8.56 -8.88
C ASP A 36 -7.11 -8.87 -10.15
N GLY A 37 -6.65 -8.35 -11.29
CA GLY A 37 -7.36 -8.44 -12.57
C GLY A 37 -8.63 -7.58 -12.68
N MET A 38 -8.95 -6.77 -11.68
CA MET A 38 -10.12 -5.90 -11.65
C MET A 38 -9.89 -4.64 -12.49
N GLY A 39 -10.24 -4.70 -13.77
CA GLY A 39 -10.21 -3.53 -14.66
C GLY A 39 -11.54 -2.77 -14.68
N ASN A 40 -11.59 -1.69 -15.46
CA ASN A 40 -12.80 -0.85 -15.59
C ASN A 40 -14.03 -1.63 -16.06
N GLY A 41 -13.83 -2.66 -16.91
CA GLY A 41 -14.93 -3.52 -17.39
C GLY A 41 -15.61 -4.28 -16.25
N GLN A 42 -14.84 -4.83 -15.32
CA GLN A 42 -15.36 -5.54 -14.15
C GLN A 42 -16.11 -4.58 -13.21
N VAL A 43 -15.55 -3.41 -12.96
CA VAL A 43 -16.20 -2.38 -12.13
C VAL A 43 -17.52 -1.93 -12.75
N THR A 44 -17.51 -1.49 -14.00
CA THR A 44 -18.69 -1.00 -14.69
C THR A 44 -19.75 -2.10 -14.87
N GLY A 45 -19.31 -3.32 -15.25
CA GLY A 45 -20.23 -4.47 -15.36
C GLY A 45 -20.92 -4.80 -14.04
N THR A 46 -20.19 -4.72 -12.92
CA THR A 46 -20.78 -4.92 -11.58
C THR A 46 -21.79 -3.82 -11.24
N GLN A 47 -21.51 -2.58 -11.59
CA GLN A 47 -22.42 -1.47 -11.34
C GLN A 47 -23.74 -1.62 -12.12
N PHE A 48 -23.68 -2.04 -13.39
CA PHE A 48 -24.87 -2.36 -14.18
C PHE A 48 -25.64 -3.55 -13.60
N TYR A 49 -24.94 -4.62 -13.27
CA TYR A 49 -25.54 -5.82 -12.70
C TYR A 49 -26.29 -5.53 -11.39
N ARG A 50 -25.70 -4.74 -10.50
CA ARG A 50 -26.36 -4.33 -9.26
C ARG A 50 -27.59 -3.48 -9.48
N ALA A 51 -27.54 -2.53 -10.42
CA ALA A 51 -28.70 -1.72 -10.76
C ALA A 51 -29.85 -2.59 -11.28
N GLU A 52 -29.55 -3.58 -12.13
CA GLU A 52 -30.55 -4.51 -12.67
C GLU A 52 -31.20 -5.38 -11.59
N LEU A 53 -30.42 -5.86 -10.62
CA LEU A 53 -30.96 -6.62 -9.48
C LEU A 53 -32.02 -5.85 -8.69
N ASP A 54 -31.87 -4.53 -8.62
CA ASP A 54 -32.80 -3.64 -7.96
C ASP A 54 -33.92 -3.11 -8.92
N GLY A 55 -34.02 -3.63 -10.13
CA GLY A 55 -34.96 -3.18 -11.17
C GLY A 55 -34.72 -1.75 -11.65
N ARG A 56 -33.49 -1.23 -11.51
CA ARG A 56 -33.12 0.13 -11.94
C ARG A 56 -32.33 0.10 -13.24
N ILE A 57 -32.55 1.08 -14.09
CA ILE A 57 -31.76 1.31 -15.30
C ILE A 57 -30.57 2.21 -14.93
N GLY A 58 -29.37 1.84 -15.38
CA GLY A 58 -28.15 2.64 -15.19
C GLY A 58 -27.12 1.96 -14.29
N LEU A 59 -26.34 2.76 -13.60
CA LEU A 59 -25.22 2.30 -12.76
C LEU A 59 -25.57 2.42 -11.27
N ASP A 60 -25.30 1.38 -10.50
CA ASP A 60 -25.30 1.44 -9.04
C ASP A 60 -23.88 1.68 -8.54
N SER A 61 -23.74 2.62 -7.61
CA SER A 61 -22.42 2.97 -7.06
C SER A 61 -21.84 1.84 -6.20
N LEU A 62 -20.58 1.52 -6.41
CA LEU A 62 -19.79 0.71 -5.49
C LEU A 62 -19.15 1.63 -4.44
N SER A 63 -18.92 1.13 -3.23
CA SER A 63 -18.40 1.93 -2.12
C SER A 63 -17.11 2.69 -2.49
N PHE A 64 -16.20 2.04 -3.19
CA PHE A 64 -14.92 2.64 -3.57
C PHE A 64 -15.01 3.60 -4.79
N THR A 65 -16.06 3.50 -5.63
CA THR A 65 -16.24 4.47 -6.74
C THR A 65 -16.73 5.83 -6.26
N GLY A 66 -17.18 5.93 -5.01
CA GLY A 66 -17.57 7.17 -4.36
C GLY A 66 -16.48 7.78 -3.46
N PHE A 67 -15.26 7.27 -3.47
CA PHE A 67 -14.17 7.86 -2.70
C PHE A 67 -13.82 9.28 -3.19
N PRO A 68 -13.39 10.16 -2.29
CA PRO A 68 -13.12 11.57 -2.63
C PRO A 68 -11.93 11.74 -3.60
N VAL A 69 -11.07 10.73 -3.70
CA VAL A 69 -9.95 10.70 -4.65
C VAL A 69 -10.04 9.44 -5.48
N VAL A 70 -10.24 9.61 -6.78
CA VAL A 70 -10.26 8.53 -7.77
C VAL A 70 -9.31 8.88 -8.90
N ASN A 71 -8.51 7.93 -9.35
CA ASN A 71 -7.58 8.12 -10.46
C ASN A 71 -7.45 6.85 -11.30
N MET A 72 -6.83 6.97 -12.47
CA MET A 72 -6.51 5.86 -13.37
C MET A 72 -5.00 5.72 -13.48
N MET A 73 -4.55 4.48 -13.63
CA MET A 73 -3.13 4.17 -13.83
C MET A 73 -2.94 3.19 -14.99
N SER A 74 -1.80 3.29 -15.66
CA SER A 74 -1.38 2.30 -16.65
C SER A 74 -0.65 1.15 -15.95
N THR A 75 -0.89 -0.08 -16.42
CA THR A 75 -0.39 -1.31 -15.79
C THR A 75 0.48 -2.13 -16.75
N TYR A 76 1.56 -1.57 -17.27
CA TYR A 76 2.53 -2.32 -18.05
C TYR A 76 3.77 -2.66 -17.20
N SER A 77 4.40 -3.82 -17.46
CA SER A 77 5.63 -4.23 -16.79
C SER A 77 6.87 -3.55 -17.42
N ALA A 78 8.06 -3.85 -16.94
CA ALA A 78 9.27 -3.24 -17.45
C ALA A 78 9.51 -3.54 -18.96
N PHE A 79 9.10 -4.72 -19.42
CA PHE A 79 9.39 -5.18 -20.78
C PHE A 79 8.16 -5.63 -21.59
N ASN A 80 6.95 -5.62 -20.98
CA ASN A 80 5.75 -6.12 -21.63
C ASN A 80 4.59 -5.14 -21.51
N ALA A 81 3.85 -4.94 -22.59
CA ALA A 81 2.65 -4.11 -22.59
C ALA A 81 1.56 -4.66 -21.66
N ILE A 82 1.50 -5.99 -21.50
CA ILE A 82 0.58 -6.67 -20.57
C ILE A 82 1.39 -7.16 -19.39
N THR A 83 1.01 -6.70 -18.20
CA THR A 83 1.63 -7.09 -16.93
C THR A 83 1.07 -8.42 -16.41
N CYS A 84 1.71 -8.98 -15.38
CA CYS A 84 1.17 -10.04 -14.53
C CYS A 84 1.08 -9.55 -13.08
N SER A 85 0.41 -10.32 -12.20
CA SER A 85 0.22 -9.94 -10.79
C SER A 85 1.54 -9.71 -10.05
N ALA A 86 2.59 -10.49 -10.35
CA ALA A 86 3.90 -10.31 -9.72
C ALA A 86 4.53 -8.95 -10.06
N ALA A 87 4.57 -8.61 -11.35
CA ALA A 87 5.15 -7.34 -11.80
C ALA A 87 4.30 -6.12 -11.40
N ALA A 88 2.98 -6.21 -11.57
CA ALA A 88 2.07 -5.14 -11.16
C ALA A 88 2.08 -4.94 -9.64
N GLY A 89 2.03 -6.02 -8.88
CA GLY A 89 2.09 -5.98 -7.42
C GLY A 89 3.42 -5.42 -6.92
N THR A 90 4.56 -5.82 -7.51
CA THR A 90 5.87 -5.23 -7.19
C THR A 90 5.87 -3.72 -7.42
N ALA A 91 5.32 -3.26 -8.57
CA ALA A 91 5.23 -1.83 -8.84
C ALA A 91 4.34 -1.09 -7.83
N LEU A 92 3.19 -1.66 -7.44
CA LEU A 92 2.30 -1.11 -6.42
C LEU A 92 2.96 -1.06 -5.04
N ALA A 93 3.64 -2.13 -4.65
CA ALA A 93 4.23 -2.26 -3.33
C ALA A 93 5.50 -1.42 -3.14
N THR A 94 6.29 -1.21 -4.20
CA THR A 94 7.65 -0.66 -4.11
C THR A 94 7.87 0.64 -4.91
N GLY A 95 6.97 0.97 -5.83
CA GLY A 95 7.15 2.05 -6.81
C GLY A 95 8.12 1.69 -7.95
N THR A 96 8.57 0.43 -8.05
CA THR A 96 9.55 -0.01 -9.05
C THR A 96 8.93 -1.00 -10.02
N ARG A 97 8.98 -0.72 -11.33
CA ARG A 97 8.58 -1.69 -12.34
C ARG A 97 9.61 -2.81 -12.48
N THR A 98 9.10 -4.03 -12.63
CA THR A 98 9.92 -5.22 -12.84
C THR A 98 9.46 -6.02 -14.06
N SER A 99 10.17 -7.08 -14.39
CA SER A 99 9.79 -8.04 -15.44
C SER A 99 8.64 -8.93 -14.98
N ASN A 100 7.84 -9.42 -15.94
CA ASN A 100 6.76 -10.36 -15.62
C ASN A 100 7.29 -11.60 -14.88
N GLY A 101 6.56 -12.03 -13.87
CA GLY A 101 6.91 -13.17 -13.02
C GLY A 101 7.81 -12.83 -11.83
N THR A 102 8.42 -11.67 -11.79
CA THR A 102 9.38 -11.25 -10.74
C THR A 102 8.67 -10.65 -9.54
N ILE A 103 9.14 -10.98 -8.34
CA ILE A 103 8.61 -10.52 -7.06
C ILE A 103 9.71 -9.73 -6.32
N GLY A 104 9.44 -8.48 -5.96
CA GLY A 104 10.28 -7.69 -5.07
C GLY A 104 11.72 -7.47 -5.53
N LYS A 105 12.00 -7.58 -6.84
CA LYS A 105 13.29 -7.30 -7.46
C LYS A 105 13.15 -6.30 -8.59
N ASP A 106 14.24 -5.65 -8.96
CA ASP A 106 14.29 -4.80 -10.15
C ASP A 106 14.13 -5.62 -11.45
N ALA A 107 13.99 -4.93 -12.57
CA ALA A 107 13.64 -5.54 -13.86
C ALA A 107 14.65 -6.57 -14.40
N ILE A 108 15.90 -6.46 -13.99
CA ILE A 108 17.00 -7.35 -14.40
C ILE A 108 17.50 -8.26 -13.27
N HIS A 109 16.77 -8.30 -12.15
CA HIS A 109 17.05 -9.11 -10.96
C HIS A 109 18.38 -8.79 -10.26
N SER A 110 18.93 -7.59 -10.48
CA SER A 110 20.23 -7.19 -9.92
C SER A 110 20.17 -6.82 -8.45
N LYS A 111 18.99 -6.38 -7.97
CA LYS A 111 18.78 -5.97 -6.58
C LYS A 111 17.35 -6.20 -6.12
N ASP A 112 17.20 -6.35 -4.82
CA ASP A 112 15.90 -6.38 -4.15
C ASP A 112 15.32 -4.95 -4.06
N VAL A 113 13.99 -4.84 -4.16
CA VAL A 113 13.24 -3.60 -3.97
C VAL A 113 12.22 -3.80 -2.84
N TYR A 114 12.22 -2.90 -1.87
CA TYR A 114 11.48 -3.07 -0.63
C TYR A 114 10.13 -2.37 -0.68
N SER A 115 9.13 -3.07 -0.19
CA SER A 115 7.74 -2.62 -0.18
C SER A 115 7.47 -1.55 0.87
N ILE A 116 6.35 -0.85 0.70
CA ILE A 116 5.83 0.05 1.72
C ILE A 116 5.50 -0.68 3.02
N ALA A 117 5.14 -1.98 2.96
CA ALA A 117 4.88 -2.81 4.13
C ALA A 117 6.15 -3.04 4.97
N VAL A 118 7.27 -3.38 4.32
CA VAL A 118 8.58 -3.49 4.99
C VAL A 118 8.96 -2.16 5.62
N LYS A 119 8.82 -1.05 4.90
CA LYS A 119 9.12 0.30 5.43
C LYS A 119 8.23 0.68 6.61
N ALA A 120 6.96 0.25 6.62
CA ALA A 120 6.06 0.46 7.75
C ALA A 120 6.53 -0.35 8.98
N LYS A 121 6.91 -1.61 8.78
CA LYS A 121 7.44 -2.46 9.84
C LYS A 121 8.73 -1.90 10.45
N GLU A 122 9.66 -1.42 9.63
CA GLU A 122 10.89 -0.76 10.08
C GLU A 122 10.63 0.50 10.92
N LYS A 123 9.48 1.15 10.72
CA LYS A 123 9.03 2.30 11.52
C LYS A 123 8.24 1.90 12.78
N GLY A 124 8.19 0.62 13.10
CA GLY A 124 7.49 0.09 14.28
C GLY A 124 5.97 0.00 14.14
N LEU A 125 5.44 0.09 12.92
CA LEU A 125 4.02 -0.13 12.69
C LEU A 125 3.71 -1.63 12.59
N SER A 126 2.52 -2.03 13.03
CA SER A 126 2.02 -3.37 12.79
C SER A 126 1.60 -3.54 11.34
N VAL A 127 1.94 -4.68 10.74
CA VAL A 127 1.65 -5.02 9.34
C VAL A 127 0.93 -6.35 9.26
N GLY A 128 -0.19 -6.37 8.57
CA GLY A 128 -0.93 -7.59 8.25
C GLY A 128 -1.11 -7.74 6.75
N ILE A 129 -0.98 -8.96 6.26
CA ILE A 129 -1.26 -9.36 4.87
C ILE A 129 -2.40 -10.37 4.90
N THR A 130 -3.50 -10.03 4.21
CA THR A 130 -4.64 -10.94 4.04
C THR A 130 -4.96 -11.10 2.57
N THR A 131 -5.36 -12.31 2.17
CA THR A 131 -5.57 -12.62 0.76
C THR A 131 -6.62 -13.72 0.58
N SER A 132 -7.25 -13.78 -0.58
CA SER A 132 -8.16 -14.85 -0.98
C SER A 132 -7.48 -15.99 -1.75
N VAL A 133 -6.17 -15.91 -1.92
CA VAL A 133 -5.32 -16.97 -2.52
C VAL A 133 -4.32 -17.46 -1.46
N SER A 134 -3.46 -18.44 -1.80
CA SER A 134 -2.39 -18.84 -0.88
C SER A 134 -1.43 -17.70 -0.58
N ILE A 135 -0.90 -17.67 0.62
CA ILE A 135 -0.03 -16.56 1.06
C ILE A 135 1.26 -16.46 0.23
N ASP A 136 1.75 -17.55 -0.31
CA ASP A 136 2.90 -17.63 -1.21
C ASP A 136 2.57 -17.27 -2.68
N HIS A 137 1.32 -16.91 -2.96
CA HIS A 137 0.95 -16.39 -4.28
C HIS A 137 1.55 -15.01 -4.52
N ALA A 138 1.76 -14.65 -5.80
CA ALA A 138 2.47 -13.45 -6.19
C ALA A 138 1.90 -12.15 -5.60
N THR A 139 0.57 -12.00 -5.53
CA THR A 139 -0.07 -10.75 -5.10
C THR A 139 0.21 -10.40 -3.64
N PRO A 140 0.08 -11.30 -2.65
CA PRO A 140 0.54 -11.02 -1.30
C PRO A 140 2.06 -10.99 -1.19
N ALA A 141 2.79 -11.83 -1.94
CA ALA A 141 4.23 -12.01 -1.85
C ALA A 141 5.04 -10.74 -2.16
N VAL A 142 4.56 -9.87 -3.04
CA VAL A 142 5.28 -8.62 -3.41
C VAL A 142 5.50 -7.67 -2.23
N PHE A 143 4.80 -7.87 -1.12
CA PHE A 143 4.95 -7.06 0.07
C PHE A 143 6.07 -7.54 0.99
N TYR A 144 6.55 -8.79 0.87
CA TYR A 144 7.52 -9.38 1.79
C TYR A 144 8.62 -10.22 1.13
N ALA A 145 8.45 -10.66 -0.13
CA ALA A 145 9.38 -11.59 -0.79
C ALA A 145 10.22 -10.94 -1.89
N HIS A 146 11.39 -11.56 -2.17
CA HIS A 146 12.34 -11.10 -3.19
C HIS A 146 12.81 -12.28 -4.06
N GLN A 147 11.95 -12.73 -4.98
CA GLN A 147 12.20 -13.90 -5.81
C GLN A 147 12.21 -13.56 -7.31
N SER A 148 13.09 -14.20 -8.08
CA SER A 148 13.18 -14.02 -9.53
C SER A 148 11.98 -14.59 -10.28
N SER A 149 11.23 -15.50 -9.67
CA SER A 149 10.05 -16.12 -10.24
C SER A 149 8.95 -16.29 -9.21
N ARG A 150 7.73 -15.95 -9.61
CA ARG A 150 6.51 -16.18 -8.83
C ARG A 150 6.18 -17.67 -8.59
N SER A 151 6.87 -18.57 -9.32
CA SER A 151 6.69 -20.02 -9.16
C SER A 151 7.57 -20.61 -8.06
N MET A 152 8.41 -19.82 -7.42
CA MET A 152 9.27 -20.23 -6.31
C MET A 152 8.49 -20.19 -4.98
N TYR A 153 7.43 -20.98 -4.89
CA TYR A 153 6.49 -20.96 -3.76
C TYR A 153 7.15 -21.22 -2.42
N TYR A 154 8.06 -22.19 -2.36
CA TYR A 154 8.77 -22.52 -1.12
C TYR A 154 9.62 -21.35 -0.64
N GLU A 155 10.41 -20.75 -1.51
CA GLU A 155 11.28 -19.61 -1.20
C GLU A 155 10.43 -18.38 -0.80
N ILE A 156 9.30 -18.15 -1.48
CA ILE A 156 8.35 -17.09 -1.14
C ILE A 156 7.78 -17.31 0.26
N ALA A 157 7.37 -18.55 0.59
CA ALA A 157 6.87 -18.88 1.92
C ALA A 157 7.94 -18.66 3.01
N MET A 158 9.19 -19.01 2.73
CA MET A 158 10.30 -18.76 3.63
C MET A 158 10.60 -17.26 3.81
N ASP A 159 10.40 -16.46 2.77
CA ASP A 159 10.53 -15.00 2.86
C ASP A 159 9.43 -14.39 3.73
N ALA A 160 8.20 -14.92 3.73
CA ALA A 160 7.14 -14.50 4.64
C ALA A 160 7.55 -14.65 6.12
N VAL A 161 8.18 -15.78 6.45
CA VAL A 161 8.68 -16.02 7.82
C VAL A 161 9.75 -15.01 8.20
N LYS A 162 10.68 -14.72 7.28
CA LYS A 162 11.78 -13.75 7.51
C LYS A 162 11.27 -12.31 7.65
N ALA A 163 10.23 -11.94 6.94
CA ALA A 163 9.67 -10.58 6.97
C ALA A 163 9.09 -10.21 8.34
N GLY A 164 8.64 -11.20 9.13
CA GLY A 164 8.21 -11.01 10.51
C GLY A 164 7.03 -10.04 10.65
N PHE A 165 6.10 -10.04 9.70
CA PHE A 165 4.86 -9.27 9.80
C PHE A 165 3.94 -9.87 10.88
N ASP A 166 3.01 -9.06 11.38
CA ASP A 166 2.23 -9.41 12.57
C ASP A 166 1.05 -10.33 12.26
N LEU A 167 0.60 -10.37 11.00
CA LEU A 167 -0.51 -11.21 10.56
C LEU A 167 -0.32 -11.66 9.11
N TYR A 168 -0.58 -12.94 8.88
CA TYR A 168 -0.80 -13.52 7.54
C TYR A 168 -2.09 -14.35 7.57
N ALA A 169 -3.04 -14.07 6.63
CA ALA A 169 -4.34 -14.74 6.55
C ALA A 169 -4.87 -14.83 5.10
#